data_7e057e432f166015467c710ca21284de
#
_entry.id   7e057e432f166015467c710ca21284de
#
_cell.length_a   1.000
_cell.length_b   1.000
_cell.length_c   1.000
_cell.angle_alpha   90.00
_cell.angle_beta   90.00
_cell.angle_gamma   90.00
#
_symmetry.space_group_name_H-M   'P 1'
#
loop_
_entity.id
_entity.type
_entity.pdbx_description
1 polymer ?
#
loop_
_entity_poly.entity_id
_entity_poly.type
_entity_poly.pdbx_seq_one_letter_code
_entity_poly.pdbx_strand_id
1 'polypeptide(L)'
;MLKVIQSTALAVLFVLLFSFNISASDILLVNSENPLPKDFVPCELIDIKSTRPDGRAAQRITKEAAGSLEALICAMEKHFGTNTPPITVTSGYRSYDMQKYLFESSANDYEKMGYSREKAEKLAARYTARPGESEHQSGLCVDMHDRATATTDFENSPYYIWLCENAHRFGYILRYPKGKEDITKIAFEPWHWRYVGKENAEKIKQSGLCLEEYIKNNQK
;
A
#
# COMPACT_ATOMS: atom_id res chain seq x y z
N MET A 1 55.78 40.69 -14.68
CA MET A 1 54.33 40.58 -14.44
C MET A 1 53.90 39.17 -14.86
N LEU A 2 53.85 38.22 -13.90
CA LEU A 2 53.37 36.86 -14.15
C LEU A 2 51.88 36.79 -13.91
N LYS A 3 51.09 36.45 -14.92
CA LYS A 3 49.64 36.16 -14.76
C LYS A 3 49.47 34.72 -14.27
N VAL A 4 48.99 34.57 -13.06
CA VAL A 4 48.55 33.28 -12.49
C VAL A 4 47.17 32.99 -13.07
N ILE A 5 47.04 31.91 -13.85
CA ILE A 5 45.75 31.40 -14.32
C ILE A 5 45.27 30.41 -13.24
N GLN A 6 44.25 30.78 -12.48
CA GLN A 6 43.55 29.87 -11.59
C GLN A 6 42.59 29.01 -12.41
N SER A 7 42.91 27.73 -12.50
CA SER A 7 42.00 26.71 -13.04
C SER A 7 41.06 26.25 -11.95
N THR A 8 39.78 26.62 -12.04
CA THR A 8 38.68 26.08 -11.19
C THR A 8 38.26 24.73 -11.76
N ALA A 9 38.73 23.66 -11.14
CA ALA A 9 38.19 22.33 -11.41
C ALA A 9 36.80 22.18 -10.85
N LEU A 10 35.78 22.09 -11.70
CA LEU A 10 34.41 21.78 -11.35
C LEU A 10 34.28 20.26 -11.05
N ALA A 11 34.25 19.90 -9.78
CA ALA A 11 34.00 18.52 -9.37
C ALA A 11 32.52 18.18 -9.58
N VAL A 12 32.24 17.41 -10.64
CA VAL A 12 30.89 16.84 -10.86
C VAL A 12 30.72 15.66 -9.91
N LEU A 13 29.95 15.87 -8.84
CA LEU A 13 29.57 14.81 -7.90
C LEU A 13 28.55 13.88 -8.57
N PHE A 14 28.99 12.73 -9.05
CA PHE A 14 28.11 11.67 -9.53
C PHE A 14 27.45 11.01 -8.32
N VAL A 15 26.23 11.41 -7.99
CA VAL A 15 25.40 10.69 -7.02
C VAL A 15 24.88 9.43 -7.71
N LEU A 16 25.55 8.30 -7.46
CA LEU A 16 25.02 6.98 -7.84
C LEU A 16 23.78 6.69 -7.00
N LEU A 17 22.62 6.91 -7.58
CA LEU A 17 21.35 6.45 -7.04
C LEU A 17 21.31 4.92 -7.20
N PHE A 18 21.70 4.20 -6.16
CA PHE A 18 21.45 2.77 -6.10
C PHE A 18 19.94 2.56 -5.96
N SER A 19 19.27 2.29 -7.06
CA SER A 19 17.93 1.74 -7.03
C SER A 19 18.04 0.30 -6.59
N PHE A 20 17.65 -0.01 -5.34
CA PHE A 20 17.48 -1.40 -4.92
C PHE A 20 16.30 -1.97 -5.69
N ASN A 21 16.56 -2.81 -6.68
CA ASN A 21 15.53 -3.53 -7.40
C ASN A 21 15.13 -4.77 -6.57
N ILE A 22 13.93 -4.76 -6.02
CA ILE A 22 13.35 -5.94 -5.37
C ILE A 22 13.00 -6.94 -6.47
N SER A 23 13.62 -8.13 -6.45
CA SER A 23 13.22 -9.21 -7.36
C SER A 23 11.78 -9.62 -7.11
N ALA A 24 11.07 -10.09 -8.13
CA ALA A 24 9.71 -10.63 -7.96
C ALA A 24 9.64 -11.79 -6.96
N SER A 25 10.72 -12.58 -6.87
CA SER A 25 10.87 -13.66 -5.88
C SER A 25 11.03 -13.17 -4.44
N ASP A 26 11.42 -11.90 -4.25
CA ASP A 26 11.71 -11.32 -2.94
C ASP A 26 10.52 -10.49 -2.42
N ILE A 27 9.43 -10.39 -3.20
CA ILE A 27 8.23 -9.71 -2.75
C ILE A 27 7.56 -10.52 -1.64
N LEU A 28 7.44 -9.92 -0.46
CA LEU A 28 6.71 -10.51 0.65
C LEU A 28 5.22 -10.62 0.31
N LEU A 29 4.72 -11.81 0.02
CA LEU A 29 3.30 -12.08 -0.14
C LEU A 29 2.70 -12.38 1.23
N VAL A 30 1.64 -11.64 1.59
CA VAL A 30 0.87 -11.86 2.81
C VAL A 30 -0.58 -12.10 2.43
N ASN A 31 -1.11 -13.26 2.76
CA ASN A 31 -2.49 -13.66 2.52
C ASN A 31 -2.82 -14.90 3.37
N SER A 32 -3.97 -15.54 3.14
CA SER A 32 -4.40 -16.73 3.88
C SER A 32 -3.48 -17.96 3.72
N GLU A 33 -2.70 -18.01 2.64
CA GLU A 33 -1.74 -19.10 2.39
C GLU A 33 -0.34 -18.78 2.94
N ASN A 34 -0.06 -17.49 3.16
CA ASN A 34 1.23 -16.97 3.60
C ASN A 34 1.04 -16.00 4.79
N PRO A 35 0.54 -16.47 5.95
CA PRO A 35 0.32 -15.61 7.09
C PRO A 35 1.64 -15.21 7.76
N LEU A 36 1.70 -13.99 8.28
CA LEU A 36 2.81 -13.51 9.11
C LEU A 36 2.69 -14.06 10.54
N PRO A 37 3.82 -14.36 11.20
CA PRO A 37 3.84 -14.72 12.61
C PRO A 37 3.21 -13.61 13.49
N LYS A 38 2.67 -14.00 14.65
CA LYS A 38 2.04 -13.05 15.58
C LYS A 38 2.97 -11.93 16.01
N ASP A 39 4.23 -12.24 16.24
CA ASP A 39 5.28 -11.35 16.73
C ASP A 39 6.03 -10.61 15.62
N PHE A 40 5.63 -10.81 14.35
CA PHE A 40 6.23 -10.08 13.25
C PHE A 40 5.92 -8.58 13.37
N VAL A 41 6.98 -7.79 13.42
CA VAL A 41 6.95 -6.32 13.36
C VAL A 41 7.98 -5.86 12.34
N PRO A 42 7.60 -5.01 11.36
CA PRO A 42 8.56 -4.49 10.39
C PRO A 42 9.65 -3.65 11.06
N CYS A 43 10.85 -3.68 10.47
CA CYS A 43 11.89 -2.73 10.84
C CYS A 43 11.50 -1.30 10.40
N GLU A 44 11.97 -0.28 11.10
CA GLU A 44 11.85 1.13 10.70
C GLU A 44 10.45 1.57 10.22
N LEU A 45 9.45 1.46 11.07
CA LEU A 45 8.16 2.10 10.85
C LEU A 45 8.28 3.61 11.09
N ILE A 46 7.89 4.42 10.10
CA ILE A 46 7.88 5.88 10.20
C ILE A 46 6.49 6.46 9.95
N ASP A 47 6.23 7.63 10.51
CA ASP A 47 4.97 8.34 10.34
C ASP A 47 4.82 8.87 8.91
N ILE A 48 3.63 8.68 8.34
CA ILE A 48 3.22 9.29 7.08
C ILE A 48 2.87 10.76 7.37
N LYS A 49 3.49 11.68 6.64
CA LYS A 49 3.32 13.13 6.80
C LYS A 49 2.33 13.72 5.80
N SER A 50 2.41 13.29 4.55
CA SER A 50 1.57 13.80 3.46
C SER A 50 0.24 13.05 3.43
N THR A 51 -0.69 13.51 4.26
CA THR A 51 -2.07 13.00 4.31
C THR A 51 -3.02 14.13 4.66
N ARG A 52 -4.20 14.16 4.07
CA ARG A 52 -5.24 15.10 4.45
C ARG A 52 -5.63 14.87 5.91
N PRO A 53 -5.55 15.89 6.79
CA PRO A 53 -5.93 15.75 8.18
C PRO A 53 -7.40 15.36 8.34
N ASP A 54 -7.67 14.41 9.22
CA ASP A 54 -9.04 13.99 9.58
C ASP A 54 -9.21 13.76 11.09
N GLY A 55 -8.23 14.22 11.89
CA GLY A 55 -8.22 14.09 13.35
C GLY A 55 -7.67 12.76 13.86
N ARG A 56 -7.28 11.83 13.00
CA ARG A 56 -6.64 10.56 13.39
C ARG A 56 -5.18 10.77 13.75
N ALA A 57 -4.66 9.85 14.55
CA ALA A 57 -3.21 9.75 14.77
C ALA A 57 -2.49 9.43 13.45
N ALA A 58 -1.24 9.88 13.34
CA ALA A 58 -0.40 9.59 12.19
C ALA A 58 -0.30 8.07 11.96
N GLN A 59 -0.53 7.66 10.71
CA GLN A 59 -0.35 6.27 10.29
C GLN A 59 1.11 6.01 10.01
N ARG A 60 1.57 4.77 10.24
CA ARG A 60 2.96 4.37 10.05
C ARG A 60 3.07 3.28 9.00
N ILE A 61 4.11 3.32 8.21
CA ILE A 61 4.52 2.25 7.27
C ILE A 61 6.04 2.15 7.26
N THR A 62 6.58 1.16 6.57
CA THR A 62 8.04 1.04 6.41
C THR A 62 8.61 2.29 5.74
N LYS A 63 9.83 2.65 6.11
CA LYS A 63 10.53 3.83 5.60
C LYS A 63 10.59 3.87 4.07
N GLU A 64 10.84 2.74 3.44
CA GLU A 64 10.92 2.63 1.98
C GLU A 64 9.56 2.94 1.33
N ALA A 65 8.49 2.31 1.81
CA ALA A 65 7.14 2.56 1.33
C ALA A 65 6.71 4.03 1.57
N ALA A 66 7.05 4.60 2.74
CA ALA A 66 6.70 5.97 3.08
C ALA A 66 7.31 7.00 2.14
N GLY A 67 8.61 6.90 1.81
CA GLY A 67 9.25 7.81 0.88
C GLY A 67 8.59 7.80 -0.51
N SER A 68 8.19 6.62 -0.97
CA SER A 68 7.46 6.44 -2.23
C SER A 68 6.02 7.00 -2.16
N LEU A 69 5.34 6.83 -1.02
CA LEU A 69 4.01 7.37 -0.80
C LEU A 69 4.00 8.91 -0.77
N GLU A 70 4.97 9.51 -0.07
CA GLU A 70 5.12 10.96 -0.02
C GLU A 70 5.30 11.55 -1.43
N ALA A 71 6.12 10.92 -2.25
CA ALA A 71 6.32 11.32 -3.64
C ALA A 71 5.04 11.16 -4.49
N LEU A 72 4.26 10.08 -4.27
CA LEU A 72 2.99 9.84 -4.94
C LEU A 72 1.98 10.94 -4.59
N ILE A 73 1.80 11.24 -3.30
CA ILE A 73 0.85 12.25 -2.84
C ILE A 73 1.24 13.65 -3.35
N CYS A 74 2.52 14.00 -3.30
CA CYS A 74 3.03 15.26 -3.86
C CYS A 74 2.75 15.37 -5.37
N ALA A 75 2.91 14.29 -6.13
CA ALA A 75 2.58 14.27 -7.55
C ALA A 75 1.08 14.44 -7.80
N MET A 76 0.23 13.86 -6.95
CA MET A 76 -1.22 14.01 -6.99
C MET A 76 -1.65 15.45 -6.68
N GLU A 77 -1.10 16.07 -5.63
CA GLU A 77 -1.33 17.48 -5.29
C GLU A 77 -1.01 18.39 -6.48
N LYS A 78 0.15 18.19 -7.09
CA LYS A 78 0.59 18.94 -8.27
C LYS A 78 -0.35 18.74 -9.46
N HIS A 79 -0.82 17.53 -9.70
CA HIS A 79 -1.73 17.23 -10.81
C HIS A 79 -3.09 17.91 -10.64
N PHE A 80 -3.65 17.89 -9.43
CA PHE A 80 -4.97 18.46 -9.15
C PHE A 80 -4.91 19.95 -8.75
N GLY A 81 -3.71 20.53 -8.67
CA GLY A 81 -3.55 21.95 -8.30
C GLY A 81 -3.99 22.25 -6.86
N THR A 82 -3.88 21.29 -5.94
CA THR A 82 -4.25 21.46 -4.54
C THR A 82 -3.04 21.87 -3.71
N ASN A 83 -3.26 22.66 -2.66
CA ASN A 83 -2.22 23.07 -1.70
C ASN A 83 -2.21 22.17 -0.45
N THR A 84 -3.04 21.13 -0.43
CA THR A 84 -3.14 20.16 0.66
C THR A 84 -3.31 18.78 0.06
N PRO A 85 -2.88 17.72 0.74
CA PRO A 85 -3.10 16.34 0.28
C PRO A 85 -4.57 16.09 -0.07
N PRO A 86 -4.88 15.63 -1.30
CA PRO A 86 -6.26 15.45 -1.74
C PRO A 86 -6.92 14.21 -1.14
N ILE A 87 -6.13 13.30 -0.57
CA ILE A 87 -6.56 12.04 0.02
C ILE A 87 -6.12 11.93 1.48
N THR A 88 -6.85 11.14 2.25
CA THR A 88 -6.52 10.77 3.63
C THR A 88 -5.96 9.36 3.64
N VAL A 89 -4.83 9.15 4.31
CA VAL A 89 -4.33 7.82 4.66
C VAL A 89 -4.95 7.40 5.99
N THR A 90 -5.86 6.46 5.94
CA THR A 90 -6.69 6.07 7.10
C THR A 90 -6.17 4.85 7.83
N SER A 91 -5.30 4.06 7.19
CA SER A 91 -4.66 2.89 7.79
C SER A 91 -3.28 2.67 7.15
N GLY A 92 -2.29 2.42 7.96
CA GLY A 92 -0.96 1.94 7.59
C GLY A 92 -0.67 0.61 8.29
N TYR A 93 0.44 0.52 9.03
CA TYR A 93 0.77 -0.65 9.83
C TYR A 93 -0.30 -0.93 10.89
N ARG A 94 -0.71 -2.19 10.96
CA ARG A 94 -1.57 -2.73 12.02
C ARG A 94 -0.90 -3.95 12.65
N SER A 95 -0.77 -3.98 13.98
CA SER A 95 -0.26 -5.16 14.68
C SER A 95 -1.21 -6.36 14.53
N TYR A 96 -0.70 -7.56 14.75
CA TYR A 96 -1.50 -8.78 14.79
C TYR A 96 -2.71 -8.65 15.75
N ASP A 97 -2.50 -8.09 16.95
CA ASP A 97 -3.56 -7.96 17.95
C ASP A 97 -4.62 -6.91 17.54
N MET A 98 -4.22 -5.82 16.86
CA MET A 98 -5.17 -4.88 16.28
C MET A 98 -5.98 -5.54 15.16
N GLN A 99 -5.34 -6.30 14.29
CA GLN A 99 -6.05 -7.04 13.23
C GLN A 99 -7.01 -8.07 13.80
N LYS A 100 -6.63 -8.75 14.89
CA LYS A 100 -7.51 -9.67 15.61
C LYS A 100 -8.76 -8.96 16.13
N TYR A 101 -8.58 -7.79 16.77
CA TYR A 101 -9.68 -6.98 17.25
C TYR A 101 -10.66 -6.60 16.12
N LEU A 102 -10.14 -6.13 14.99
CA LEU A 102 -10.96 -5.73 13.84
C LEU A 102 -11.71 -6.92 13.23
N PHE A 103 -11.05 -8.06 13.08
CA PHE A 103 -11.66 -9.27 12.56
C PHE A 103 -12.79 -9.79 13.46
N GLU A 104 -12.53 -9.86 14.77
CA GLU A 104 -13.53 -10.28 15.77
C GLU A 104 -14.73 -9.31 15.79
N SER A 105 -14.49 -8.00 15.72
CA SER A 105 -15.54 -7.00 15.63
C SER A 105 -16.42 -7.22 14.40
N SER A 106 -15.80 -7.42 13.24
CA SER A 106 -16.51 -7.68 11.99
C SER A 106 -17.33 -8.97 12.06
N ALA A 107 -16.75 -10.06 12.59
CA ALA A 107 -17.48 -11.32 12.77
C ALA A 107 -18.68 -11.18 13.74
N ASN A 108 -18.50 -10.47 14.85
CA ASN A 108 -19.56 -10.21 15.81
C ASN A 108 -20.72 -9.41 15.19
N ASP A 109 -20.45 -8.49 14.25
CA ASP A 109 -21.49 -7.74 13.57
C ASP A 109 -22.33 -8.66 12.66
N TYR A 110 -21.72 -9.62 11.98
CA TYR A 110 -22.47 -10.66 11.26
C TYR A 110 -23.26 -11.59 12.19
N GLU A 111 -22.73 -11.94 13.38
CA GLU A 111 -23.50 -12.71 14.38
C GLU A 111 -24.74 -11.95 14.87
N LYS A 112 -24.63 -10.63 15.10
CA LYS A 112 -25.79 -9.77 15.42
C LYS A 112 -26.85 -9.75 14.31
N MET A 113 -26.45 -9.98 13.05
CA MET A 113 -27.37 -10.13 11.92
C MET A 113 -28.01 -11.53 11.85
N GLY A 114 -27.68 -12.45 12.79
CA GLY A 114 -28.27 -13.79 12.90
C GLY A 114 -27.49 -14.92 12.21
N TYR A 115 -26.29 -14.64 11.73
CA TYR A 115 -25.42 -15.71 11.17
C TYR A 115 -24.76 -16.52 12.29
N SER A 116 -24.54 -17.84 12.05
CA SER A 116 -23.69 -18.63 12.93
C SER A 116 -22.26 -18.11 12.96
N ARG A 117 -21.52 -18.34 14.05
CA ARG A 117 -20.12 -17.89 14.17
C ARG A 117 -19.27 -18.31 12.98
N GLU A 118 -19.37 -19.58 12.55
CA GLU A 118 -18.62 -20.07 11.38
C GLU A 118 -18.95 -19.28 10.11
N LYS A 119 -20.23 -19.01 9.86
CA LYS A 119 -20.66 -18.22 8.70
C LYS A 119 -20.24 -16.75 8.82
N ALA A 120 -20.35 -16.18 10.00
CA ALA A 120 -19.96 -14.82 10.32
C ALA A 120 -18.47 -14.58 10.03
N GLU A 121 -17.60 -15.49 10.48
CA GLU A 121 -16.17 -15.43 10.20
C GLU A 121 -15.84 -15.55 8.71
N LYS A 122 -16.53 -16.43 7.96
CA LYS A 122 -16.35 -16.55 6.51
C LYS A 122 -16.77 -15.27 5.78
N LEU A 123 -17.83 -14.60 6.23
CA LEU A 123 -18.28 -13.34 5.66
C LEU A 123 -17.32 -12.20 6.01
N ALA A 124 -16.90 -12.11 7.26
CA ALA A 124 -15.92 -11.11 7.72
C ALA A 124 -14.61 -11.21 6.95
N ALA A 125 -14.09 -12.43 6.74
CA ALA A 125 -12.80 -12.68 6.07
C ALA A 125 -12.75 -12.15 4.62
N ARG A 126 -13.87 -11.86 4.00
CA ARG A 126 -13.94 -11.28 2.64
C ARG A 126 -13.54 -9.81 2.59
N TYR A 127 -13.65 -9.08 3.71
CA TYR A 127 -13.38 -7.65 3.82
C TYR A 127 -12.36 -7.32 4.90
N THR A 128 -12.19 -8.20 5.87
CA THR A 128 -11.28 -8.03 6.98
C THR A 128 -10.46 -9.31 7.12
N ALA A 129 -9.24 -9.30 6.62
CA ALA A 129 -8.37 -10.47 6.67
C ALA A 129 -8.20 -10.96 8.12
N ARG A 130 -8.00 -12.27 8.30
CA ARG A 130 -7.72 -12.86 9.61
C ARG A 130 -6.40 -12.34 10.17
N PRO A 131 -6.18 -12.40 11.49
CA PRO A 131 -4.90 -12.05 12.10
C PRO A 131 -3.75 -12.84 11.47
N GLY A 132 -2.69 -12.13 11.09
CA GLY A 132 -1.56 -12.71 10.34
C GLY A 132 -1.73 -12.69 8.82
N GLU A 133 -2.97 -12.67 8.30
CA GLU A 133 -3.26 -12.71 6.87
C GLU A 133 -3.38 -11.31 6.23
N SER A 134 -3.30 -10.25 7.03
CA SER A 134 -3.41 -8.87 6.57
C SER A 134 -2.06 -8.28 6.18
N GLU A 135 -1.97 -7.70 4.98
CA GLU A 135 -0.77 -6.98 4.53
C GLU A 135 -0.41 -5.77 5.40
N HIS A 136 -1.36 -5.20 6.13
CA HIS A 136 -1.07 -4.10 7.06
C HIS A 136 -0.06 -4.46 8.14
N GLN A 137 0.04 -5.75 8.52
CA GLN A 137 1.08 -6.19 9.45
C GLN A 137 2.49 -6.11 8.85
N SER A 138 2.62 -6.15 7.52
CA SER A 138 3.90 -5.97 6.85
C SER A 138 4.39 -4.52 6.83
N GLY A 139 3.51 -3.54 7.07
CA GLY A 139 3.82 -2.12 6.93
C GLY A 139 4.10 -1.68 5.48
N LEU A 140 3.70 -2.49 4.49
CA LEU A 140 3.94 -2.22 3.06
C LEU A 140 2.68 -1.77 2.31
N CYS A 141 1.57 -1.56 2.97
CA CYS A 141 0.34 -1.09 2.35
C CYS A 141 -0.32 0.05 3.12
N VAL A 142 -1.20 0.75 2.45
CA VAL A 142 -2.02 1.82 3.01
C VAL A 142 -3.44 1.72 2.50
N ASP A 143 -4.40 2.08 3.37
CA ASP A 143 -5.74 2.45 2.96
C ASP A 143 -5.80 3.95 2.80
N MET A 144 -6.15 4.43 1.60
CA MET A 144 -6.26 5.85 1.30
C MET A 144 -7.47 6.17 0.43
N HIS A 145 -8.16 7.26 0.74
CA HIS A 145 -9.36 7.71 0.04
C HIS A 145 -9.66 9.18 0.31
N ASP A 146 -10.65 9.74 -0.39
CA ASP A 146 -11.09 11.14 -0.28
C ASP A 146 -12.40 11.31 0.52
N ARG A 147 -12.91 10.24 1.15
CA ARG A 147 -14.21 10.19 1.82
C ARG A 147 -14.06 10.11 3.34
N ALA A 148 -15.18 10.14 4.07
CA ALA A 148 -15.18 9.98 5.53
C ALA A 148 -14.78 8.57 5.95
N THR A 149 -15.15 7.55 5.15
CA THR A 149 -14.85 6.14 5.37
C THR A 149 -14.44 5.45 4.08
N ALA A 150 -13.68 4.36 4.18
CA ALA A 150 -13.34 3.50 3.07
C ALA A 150 -14.61 2.79 2.55
N THR A 151 -15.01 3.11 1.33
CA THR A 151 -16.15 2.50 0.65
C THR A 151 -15.82 2.26 -0.82
N THR A 152 -16.51 1.33 -1.47
CA THR A 152 -16.32 1.05 -2.89
C THR A 152 -16.62 2.25 -3.80
N ASP A 153 -17.42 3.21 -3.33
CA ASP A 153 -17.69 4.45 -4.07
C ASP A 153 -16.44 5.29 -4.36
N PHE A 154 -15.33 5.03 -3.66
CA PHE A 154 -14.05 5.67 -3.97
C PHE A 154 -13.60 5.39 -5.40
N GLU A 155 -14.02 4.27 -6.01
CA GLU A 155 -13.72 3.96 -7.41
C GLU A 155 -14.22 5.02 -8.41
N ASN A 156 -15.22 5.82 -8.03
CA ASN A 156 -15.78 6.90 -8.84
C ASN A 156 -15.06 8.24 -8.61
N SER A 157 -14.08 8.28 -7.72
CA SER A 157 -13.30 9.49 -7.43
C SER A 157 -12.26 9.75 -8.52
N PRO A 158 -12.02 11.01 -8.91
CA PRO A 158 -10.94 11.37 -9.82
C PRO A 158 -9.57 10.97 -9.24
N TYR A 159 -9.43 10.92 -7.93
CA TYR A 159 -8.19 10.50 -7.27
C TYR A 159 -7.93 9.00 -7.44
N TYR A 160 -8.96 8.15 -7.35
CA TYR A 160 -8.83 6.72 -7.64
C TYR A 160 -8.43 6.48 -9.10
N ILE A 161 -9.08 7.17 -10.04
CA ILE A 161 -8.76 7.07 -11.46
C ILE A 161 -7.29 7.43 -11.69
N TRP A 162 -6.84 8.54 -11.12
CA TRP A 162 -5.45 8.95 -11.20
C TRP A 162 -4.49 7.94 -10.57
N LEU A 163 -4.84 7.36 -9.42
CA LEU A 163 -4.06 6.31 -8.77
C LEU A 163 -3.91 5.08 -9.66
N CYS A 164 -4.99 4.62 -10.28
CA CYS A 164 -4.95 3.50 -11.21
C CYS A 164 -3.98 3.73 -12.38
N GLU A 165 -3.83 4.97 -12.82
CA GLU A 165 -2.96 5.34 -13.94
C GLU A 165 -1.51 5.61 -13.52
N ASN A 166 -1.26 6.04 -12.28
CA ASN A 166 0.02 6.61 -11.91
C ASN A 166 0.72 5.93 -10.72
N ALA A 167 0.01 5.21 -9.85
CA ALA A 167 0.57 4.68 -8.60
C ALA A 167 1.77 3.73 -8.84
N HIS A 168 1.76 2.96 -9.94
CA HIS A 168 2.85 2.07 -10.32
C HIS A 168 4.20 2.79 -10.47
N ARG A 169 4.21 4.06 -10.94
CA ARG A 169 5.41 4.89 -11.08
C ARG A 169 6.09 5.19 -9.75
N PHE A 170 5.34 5.02 -8.65
CA PHE A 170 5.80 5.19 -7.27
C PHE A 170 5.95 3.85 -6.54
N GLY A 171 5.79 2.72 -7.25
CA GLY A 171 5.95 1.40 -6.68
C GLY A 171 4.70 0.85 -5.98
N TYR A 172 3.54 1.49 -6.15
CA TYR A 172 2.27 1.04 -5.57
C TYR A 172 1.36 0.38 -6.60
N ILE A 173 0.64 -0.65 -6.17
CA ILE A 173 -0.37 -1.34 -6.95
C ILE A 173 -1.72 -1.34 -6.23
N LEU A 174 -2.81 -1.39 -6.99
CA LEU A 174 -4.12 -1.74 -6.45
C LEU A 174 -4.10 -3.22 -6.08
N ARG A 175 -4.15 -3.51 -4.78
CA ARG A 175 -3.89 -4.87 -4.28
C ARG A 175 -5.02 -5.86 -4.54
N TYR A 176 -6.26 -5.41 -4.40
CA TYR A 176 -7.47 -6.23 -4.53
C TYR A 176 -8.35 -5.70 -5.67
N PRO A 177 -7.96 -5.94 -6.94
CA PRO A 177 -8.71 -5.44 -8.10
C PRO A 177 -9.97 -6.28 -8.36
N LYS A 178 -10.96 -5.69 -9.01
CA LYS A 178 -12.18 -6.36 -9.45
C LYS A 178 -11.89 -7.57 -10.34
N GLY A 179 -12.65 -8.65 -10.12
CA GLY A 179 -12.55 -9.88 -10.91
C GLY A 179 -11.36 -10.77 -10.53
N LYS A 180 -10.69 -10.48 -9.42
CA LYS A 180 -9.58 -11.28 -8.87
C LYS A 180 -9.89 -11.84 -7.47
N GLU A 181 -11.12 -11.70 -6.99
CA GLU A 181 -11.55 -12.10 -5.64
C GLU A 181 -11.37 -13.61 -5.39
N ASP A 182 -11.52 -14.42 -6.44
CA ASP A 182 -11.28 -15.88 -6.34
C ASP A 182 -9.81 -16.25 -6.14
N ILE A 183 -8.89 -15.34 -6.48
CA ILE A 183 -7.44 -15.52 -6.33
C ILE A 183 -6.98 -14.87 -5.03
N THR A 184 -7.29 -13.59 -4.84
CA THR A 184 -6.84 -12.81 -3.67
C THR A 184 -7.57 -13.19 -2.38
N LYS A 185 -8.76 -13.81 -2.47
CA LYS A 185 -9.70 -14.15 -1.38
C LYS A 185 -10.30 -12.94 -0.66
N ILE A 186 -9.94 -11.73 -1.04
CA ILE A 186 -10.45 -10.46 -0.52
C ILE A 186 -11.34 -9.82 -1.60
N ALA A 187 -12.43 -9.18 -1.19
CA ALA A 187 -13.30 -8.41 -2.07
C ALA A 187 -12.54 -7.22 -2.69
N PHE A 188 -13.13 -6.62 -3.72
CA PHE A 188 -12.57 -5.42 -4.33
C PHE A 188 -12.46 -4.27 -3.31
N GLU A 189 -11.25 -3.72 -3.16
CA GLU A 189 -10.94 -2.63 -2.24
C GLU A 189 -10.22 -1.49 -2.96
N PRO A 190 -10.94 -0.47 -3.48
CA PRO A 190 -10.33 0.64 -4.21
C PRO A 190 -9.41 1.51 -3.34
N TRP A 191 -9.52 1.43 -2.03
CA TRP A 191 -8.71 2.18 -1.06
C TRP A 191 -7.37 1.51 -0.73
N HIS A 192 -7.20 0.19 -0.97
CA HIS A 192 -6.06 -0.59 -0.49
C HIS A 192 -4.93 -0.64 -1.53
N TRP A 193 -3.82 0.03 -1.23
CA TRP A 193 -2.67 0.17 -2.12
C TRP A 193 -1.43 -0.46 -1.49
N ARG A 194 -0.79 -1.39 -2.22
CA ARG A 194 0.37 -2.14 -1.78
C ARG A 194 1.65 -1.66 -2.47
N TYR A 195 2.70 -1.41 -1.69
CA TYR A 195 4.04 -1.13 -2.18
C TYR A 195 4.77 -2.43 -2.54
N VAL A 196 5.32 -2.51 -3.75
CA VAL A 196 6.07 -3.66 -4.29
C VAL A 196 7.36 -3.23 -5.00
N GLY A 197 7.73 -1.95 -4.89
CA GLY A 197 8.83 -1.35 -5.65
C GLY A 197 8.43 -0.99 -7.08
N LYS A 198 9.11 0.01 -7.66
CA LYS A 198 8.71 0.60 -8.95
C LYS A 198 8.75 -0.40 -10.10
N GLU A 199 9.80 -1.21 -10.18
CA GLU A 199 9.96 -2.16 -11.28
C GLU A 199 8.85 -3.21 -11.29
N ASN A 200 8.54 -3.79 -10.12
CA ASN A 200 7.47 -4.78 -10.01
C ASN A 200 6.09 -4.16 -10.24
N ALA A 201 5.84 -2.95 -9.70
CA ALA A 201 4.58 -2.25 -9.90
C ALA A 201 4.32 -1.94 -11.38
N GLU A 202 5.35 -1.55 -12.14
CA GLU A 202 5.27 -1.33 -13.58
C GLU A 202 4.92 -2.61 -14.33
N LYS A 203 5.60 -3.73 -14.03
CA LYS A 203 5.35 -5.04 -14.65
C LYS A 203 3.95 -5.55 -14.33
N ILE A 204 3.48 -5.39 -13.09
CA ILE A 204 2.13 -5.76 -12.66
C ILE A 204 1.10 -4.92 -13.42
N LYS A 205 1.30 -3.60 -13.51
CA LYS A 205 0.43 -2.70 -14.28
C LYS A 205 0.32 -3.10 -15.75
N GLN A 206 1.44 -3.41 -16.40
CA GLN A 206 1.49 -3.82 -17.82
C GLN A 206 0.84 -5.17 -18.07
N SER A 207 1.01 -6.12 -17.15
CA SER A 207 0.47 -7.48 -17.29
C SER A 207 -1.01 -7.61 -16.93
N GLY A 208 -1.58 -6.69 -16.14
CA GLY A 208 -2.94 -6.79 -15.59
C GLY A 208 -3.13 -7.94 -14.58
N LEU A 209 -2.05 -8.49 -14.06
CA LEU A 209 -2.07 -9.56 -13.06
C LEU A 209 -2.30 -8.99 -11.65
N CYS A 210 -2.95 -9.75 -10.76
CA CYS A 210 -2.87 -9.48 -9.33
C CYS A 210 -1.53 -9.98 -8.76
N LEU A 211 -1.22 -9.62 -7.52
CA LEU A 211 0.08 -9.89 -6.91
C LEU A 211 0.39 -11.39 -6.85
N GLU A 212 -0.59 -12.23 -6.50
CA GLU A 212 -0.46 -13.69 -6.45
C GLU A 212 -0.08 -14.28 -7.82
N GLU A 213 -0.78 -13.85 -8.88
CA GLU A 213 -0.49 -14.30 -10.25
C GLU A 213 0.91 -13.87 -10.70
N TYR A 214 1.27 -12.61 -10.40
CA TYR A 214 2.57 -12.06 -10.75
C TYR A 214 3.71 -12.82 -10.09
N ILE A 215 3.63 -13.05 -8.79
CA ILE A 215 4.66 -13.82 -8.05
C ILE A 215 4.75 -15.25 -8.61
N LYS A 216 3.63 -15.95 -8.77
CA LYS A 216 3.60 -17.30 -9.31
C LYS A 216 4.25 -17.42 -10.70
N ASN A 217 4.04 -16.43 -11.57
CA ASN A 217 4.60 -16.44 -12.92
C ASN A 217 6.11 -16.15 -12.95
N ASN A 218 6.67 -15.56 -11.90
CA ASN A 218 8.08 -15.17 -11.81
C ASN A 218 8.91 -16.06 -10.85
N GLN A 219 8.31 -17.09 -10.25
CA GLN A 219 9.01 -18.08 -9.41
C GLN A 219 9.59 -19.26 -10.22
N LYS A 220 9.70 -19.15 -11.54
CA LYS A 220 10.24 -20.20 -12.42
C LYS A 220 11.73 -20.08 -12.61
#